data_e865b031a4bd651c0d8fe3f43f3df4aa
#
_entry.id   e865b031a4bd651c0d8fe3f43f3df4aa
#
_cell.length_a   1.000
_cell.length_b   1.000
_cell.length_c   1.000
_cell.angle_alpha   90.00
_cell.angle_beta   90.00
_cell.angle_gamma   90.00
#
_symmetry.space_group_name_H-M   'P 1'
#
loop_
_entity.id
_entity.type
_entity.pdbx_description
1 polymer ?
#
loop_
_entity_poly.entity_id
_entity_poly.type
_entity_poly.pdbx_seq_one_letter_code
_entity_poly.pdbx_strand_id
1 'polypeptide(L)'
;MTPQYEIAKEFIEAGISVVPIRVDGSKACAVKWKTYQERLATDEELQEWYAQKNGIGIVCGQVSGGLEVLDFDDGSIFWPWFDSIPDVASKLSVVETPKNGYHVLYRCRHLGGNQKIAMDASGKKVRIETRGEGGYIVGVGSPLGVHPISNRTYIQVMGQILPEITEIDPAERKRLFQVAARFDQRALPKTATNKKPVYVDSGESNPIIERFKAGVDWADVLPNWTSQDGIHWTRPGKRFGISASVVEAQDGTEVLYVFSTSTQLKNEHCYNKFEAFKQLVHGGDNRTAFAAAKARFEA
;
A
#
# COMPACT_ATOMS: atom_id res chain seq x y z
N MET A 1 -22.52 -26.79 15.23
CA MET A 1 -21.31 -26.11 14.71
C MET A 1 -20.93 -24.99 15.66
N THR A 2 -19.70 -24.50 15.63
CA THR A 2 -19.28 -23.42 16.53
C THR A 2 -19.80 -22.06 16.04
N PRO A 3 -19.97 -21.05 16.90
CA PRO A 3 -20.34 -19.70 16.44
C PRO A 3 -19.36 -19.14 15.39
N GLN A 4 -18.08 -19.48 15.46
CA GLN A 4 -17.05 -19.04 14.51
C GLN A 4 -17.26 -19.64 13.12
N TYR A 5 -17.76 -20.87 13.02
CA TYR A 5 -18.11 -21.48 11.74
C TYR A 5 -19.25 -20.71 11.07
N GLU A 6 -20.33 -20.40 11.79
CA GLU A 6 -21.48 -19.68 11.21
C GLU A 6 -21.06 -18.28 10.71
N ILE A 7 -20.29 -17.55 11.52
CA ILE A 7 -19.78 -16.21 11.12
C ILE A 7 -18.84 -16.32 9.91
N ALA A 8 -17.94 -17.30 9.89
CA ALA A 8 -17.02 -17.50 8.78
C ALA A 8 -17.76 -17.87 7.49
N LYS A 9 -18.83 -18.66 7.60
CA LYS A 9 -19.71 -19.04 6.48
C LYS A 9 -20.43 -17.81 5.91
N GLU A 10 -21.01 -16.96 6.75
CA GLU A 10 -21.63 -15.70 6.32
C GLU A 10 -20.63 -14.80 5.56
N PHE A 11 -19.38 -14.73 6.02
CA PHE A 11 -18.34 -13.97 5.31
C PHE A 11 -18.01 -14.58 3.94
N ILE A 12 -17.87 -15.89 3.83
CA ILE A 12 -17.63 -16.58 2.54
C ILE A 12 -18.82 -16.36 1.58
N GLU A 13 -20.05 -16.49 2.05
CA GLU A 13 -21.26 -16.24 1.26
C GLU A 13 -21.34 -14.79 0.76
N ALA A 14 -20.79 -13.84 1.51
CA ALA A 14 -20.63 -12.44 1.12
C ALA A 14 -19.38 -12.16 0.25
N GLY A 15 -18.66 -13.20 -0.19
CA GLY A 15 -17.46 -13.04 -1.02
C GLY A 15 -16.23 -12.53 -0.27
N ILE A 16 -16.14 -12.77 1.05
CA ILE A 16 -15.02 -12.35 1.89
C ILE A 16 -14.17 -13.57 2.25
N SER A 17 -12.89 -13.54 1.93
CA SER A 17 -11.96 -14.62 2.24
C SER A 17 -11.60 -14.63 3.73
N VAL A 18 -11.76 -15.80 4.36
CA VAL A 18 -11.43 -16.01 5.76
C VAL A 18 -10.40 -17.12 5.94
N VAL A 19 -9.68 -17.06 7.08
CA VAL A 19 -8.70 -18.06 7.50
C VAL A 19 -8.78 -18.27 9.01
N PRO A 20 -8.44 -19.48 9.53
CA PRO A 20 -8.47 -19.74 10.95
C PRO A 20 -7.26 -19.11 11.66
N ILE A 21 -7.51 -18.47 12.80
CA ILE A 21 -6.48 -17.83 13.62
C ILE A 21 -6.28 -18.64 14.91
N ARG A 22 -5.04 -18.88 15.31
CA ARG A 22 -4.69 -19.60 16.53
C ARG A 22 -5.19 -18.86 17.77
N VAL A 23 -5.64 -19.64 18.76
CA VAL A 23 -6.05 -19.13 20.08
C VAL A 23 -4.89 -19.30 21.06
N ASP A 24 -3.74 -18.71 20.72
CA ASP A 24 -2.51 -18.77 21.51
C ASP A 24 -1.90 -17.37 21.75
N GLY A 25 -2.65 -16.33 21.44
CA GLY A 25 -2.23 -14.93 21.56
C GLY A 25 -1.30 -14.45 20.44
N SER A 26 -0.90 -15.32 19.51
CA SER A 26 0.05 -14.96 18.44
C SER A 26 -0.59 -14.14 17.29
N LYS A 27 -1.91 -14.19 17.14
CA LYS A 27 -2.66 -13.70 15.98
C LYS A 27 -2.27 -14.38 14.66
N ALA A 28 -1.55 -15.49 14.71
CA ALA A 28 -1.07 -16.19 13.53
C ALA A 28 -2.15 -17.11 12.95
N CYS A 29 -2.16 -17.23 11.61
CA CYS A 29 -3.00 -18.22 10.94
C CYS A 29 -2.63 -19.64 11.36
N ALA A 30 -3.66 -20.48 11.54
CA ALA A 30 -3.48 -21.90 11.86
C ALA A 30 -3.10 -22.73 10.63
N VAL A 31 -3.27 -22.19 9.41
CA VAL A 31 -3.01 -22.83 8.12
C VAL A 31 -2.06 -22.01 7.25
N LYS A 32 -1.57 -22.61 6.17
CA LYS A 32 -0.86 -21.87 5.10
C LYS A 32 -1.85 -21.04 4.31
N TRP A 33 -1.94 -19.79 4.61
CA TRP A 33 -3.03 -18.92 4.16
C TRP A 33 -2.82 -18.23 2.78
N LYS A 34 -1.65 -18.39 2.13
CA LYS A 34 -1.38 -17.75 0.83
C LYS A 34 -2.39 -18.08 -0.25
N THR A 35 -2.90 -19.31 -0.28
CA THR A 35 -3.92 -19.76 -1.23
C THR A 35 -5.22 -18.94 -1.12
N TYR A 36 -5.56 -18.49 0.08
CA TYR A 36 -6.77 -17.73 0.37
C TYR A 36 -6.66 -16.23 0.04
N GLN A 37 -5.51 -15.81 -0.51
CA GLN A 37 -5.37 -14.53 -1.18
C GLN A 37 -5.89 -14.56 -2.63
N GLU A 38 -6.18 -15.74 -3.16
CA GLU A 38 -6.57 -15.96 -4.56
C GLU A 38 -7.94 -16.64 -4.67
N ARG A 39 -8.39 -17.34 -3.63
CA ARG A 39 -9.70 -18.01 -3.57
C ARG A 39 -10.31 -17.96 -2.18
N LEU A 40 -11.62 -18.16 -2.13
CA LEU A 40 -12.34 -18.37 -0.87
C LEU A 40 -12.10 -19.79 -0.35
N ALA A 41 -12.29 -19.99 0.95
CA ALA A 41 -12.33 -21.30 1.56
C ALA A 41 -13.59 -22.06 1.15
N THR A 42 -13.51 -23.39 1.11
CA THR A 42 -14.69 -24.24 0.92
C THR A 42 -15.41 -24.49 2.25
N ASP A 43 -16.63 -24.99 2.20
CA ASP A 43 -17.40 -25.33 3.41
C ASP A 43 -16.72 -26.46 4.21
N GLU A 44 -16.11 -27.44 3.54
CA GLU A 44 -15.35 -28.51 4.16
C GLU A 44 -14.12 -27.97 4.92
N GLU A 45 -13.39 -27.00 4.33
CA GLU A 45 -12.27 -26.32 4.99
C GLU A 45 -12.76 -25.55 6.23
N LEU A 46 -13.91 -24.85 6.14
CA LEU A 46 -14.49 -24.18 7.31
C LEU A 46 -14.89 -25.15 8.40
N GLN A 47 -15.52 -26.28 8.06
CA GLN A 47 -15.87 -27.32 9.01
C GLN A 47 -14.66 -27.89 9.73
N GLU A 48 -13.58 -28.20 9.01
CA GLU A 48 -12.32 -28.67 9.56
C GLU A 48 -11.69 -27.63 10.52
N TRP A 49 -11.60 -26.37 10.08
CA TRP A 49 -10.95 -25.32 10.85
C TRP A 49 -11.67 -24.96 12.13
N TYR A 50 -13.02 -24.92 12.06
CA TYR A 50 -13.85 -24.51 13.20
C TYR A 50 -14.44 -25.70 13.97
N ALA A 51 -14.07 -26.94 13.64
CA ALA A 51 -14.28 -28.08 14.54
C ALA A 51 -13.52 -27.88 15.87
N GLN A 52 -12.42 -27.12 15.82
CA GLN A 52 -11.66 -26.68 16.97
C GLN A 52 -11.90 -25.20 17.26
N LYS A 53 -11.49 -24.74 18.45
CA LYS A 53 -11.60 -23.33 18.82
C LYS A 53 -10.51 -22.51 18.10
N ASN A 54 -10.86 -21.93 16.96
CA ASN A 54 -10.04 -20.98 16.21
C ASN A 54 -10.70 -19.60 16.15
N GLY A 55 -9.91 -18.57 16.00
CA GLY A 55 -10.38 -17.22 15.65
C GLY A 55 -10.60 -17.08 14.14
N ILE A 56 -11.16 -15.95 13.75
CA ILE A 56 -11.47 -15.61 12.37
C ILE A 56 -10.48 -14.57 11.88
N GLY A 57 -9.66 -14.91 10.88
CA GLY A 57 -8.86 -13.97 10.12
C GLY A 57 -9.59 -13.57 8.86
N ILE A 58 -9.57 -12.30 8.51
CA ILE A 58 -10.19 -11.76 7.31
C ILE A 58 -9.06 -11.37 6.37
N VAL A 59 -8.98 -12.01 5.21
CA VAL A 59 -7.99 -11.72 4.19
C VAL A 59 -8.41 -10.47 3.43
N CYS A 60 -7.55 -9.47 3.39
CA CYS A 60 -7.78 -8.23 2.64
C CYS A 60 -7.40 -8.40 1.17
N GLY A 61 -7.78 -7.43 0.35
CA GLY A 61 -7.45 -7.40 -1.07
C GLY A 61 -8.62 -7.70 -2.00
N GLN A 62 -8.31 -7.92 -3.26
CA GLN A 62 -9.30 -8.19 -4.30
C GLN A 62 -10.10 -9.48 -4.03
N VAL A 63 -9.48 -10.47 -3.39
CA VAL A 63 -10.14 -11.73 -3.01
C VAL A 63 -11.37 -11.51 -2.11
N SER A 64 -11.39 -10.41 -1.37
CA SER A 64 -12.49 -9.99 -0.49
C SER A 64 -13.25 -8.76 -1.03
N GLY A 65 -13.35 -8.66 -2.37
CA GLY A 65 -14.10 -7.59 -3.03
C GLY A 65 -13.48 -6.19 -2.83
N GLY A 66 -12.15 -6.11 -2.84
CA GLY A 66 -11.44 -4.85 -2.66
C GLY A 66 -11.38 -4.36 -1.22
N LEU A 67 -11.46 -5.25 -0.23
CA LEU A 67 -11.38 -4.90 1.19
C LEU A 67 -9.97 -4.40 1.55
N GLU A 68 -9.92 -3.22 2.14
CA GLU A 68 -8.71 -2.64 2.73
C GLU A 68 -9.01 -2.13 4.14
N VAL A 69 -8.00 -2.15 5.00
CA VAL A 69 -8.12 -1.73 6.39
C VAL A 69 -7.02 -0.73 6.72
N LEU A 70 -7.37 0.38 7.36
CA LEU A 70 -6.42 1.18 8.12
C LEU A 70 -6.39 0.64 9.55
N ASP A 71 -5.23 0.15 9.96
CA ASP A 71 -4.97 -0.42 11.27
C ASP A 71 -4.29 0.61 12.17
N PHE A 72 -5.02 1.10 13.18
CA PHE A 72 -4.55 2.06 14.17
C PHE A 72 -4.04 1.29 15.39
N ASP A 73 -2.74 1.02 15.45
CA ASP A 73 -2.07 0.45 16.62
C ASP A 73 -2.01 1.43 17.82
N ASP A 74 -2.12 2.73 17.55
CA ASP A 74 -2.23 3.80 18.54
C ASP A 74 -3.65 4.39 18.52
N GLY A 75 -4.50 3.91 19.40
CA GLY A 75 -5.88 4.35 19.47
C GLY A 75 -6.07 5.81 19.89
N SER A 76 -5.05 6.45 20.49
CA SER A 76 -5.14 7.85 20.92
C SER A 76 -5.28 8.84 19.76
N ILE A 77 -4.86 8.43 18.56
CA ILE A 77 -4.92 9.26 17.36
C ILE A 77 -6.12 8.95 16.46
N PHE A 78 -6.91 7.93 16.80
CA PHE A 78 -8.05 7.53 15.98
C PHE A 78 -9.12 8.63 15.89
N TRP A 79 -9.60 9.14 17.02
CA TRP A 79 -10.65 10.15 17.02
C TRP A 79 -10.22 11.47 16.36
N PRO A 80 -9.03 12.04 16.64
CA PRO A 80 -8.51 13.19 15.91
C PRO A 80 -8.42 12.98 14.40
N TRP A 81 -8.09 11.76 13.95
CA TRP A 81 -8.09 11.41 12.54
C TRP A 81 -9.52 11.33 11.99
N PHE A 82 -10.41 10.62 12.68
CA PHE A 82 -11.79 10.39 12.26
C PHE A 82 -12.57 11.70 12.11
N ASP A 83 -12.42 12.62 13.05
CA ASP A 83 -13.04 13.95 13.03
C ASP A 83 -12.55 14.84 11.87
N SER A 84 -11.38 14.50 11.29
CA SER A 84 -10.82 15.23 10.15
C SER A 84 -11.32 14.76 8.78
N ILE A 85 -12.21 13.74 8.75
CA ILE A 85 -12.74 13.13 7.52
C ILE A 85 -14.27 12.99 7.53
N PRO A 86 -15.04 14.01 7.97
CA PRO A 86 -16.50 13.89 8.19
C PRO A 86 -17.26 13.51 6.92
N ASP A 87 -16.74 13.88 5.76
CA ASP A 87 -17.27 13.59 4.43
C ASP A 87 -17.22 12.09 4.05
N VAL A 88 -16.26 11.34 4.58
CA VAL A 88 -16.08 9.91 4.28
C VAL A 88 -16.48 9.04 5.47
N ALA A 89 -16.50 9.57 6.66
CA ALA A 89 -16.69 8.85 7.92
C ALA A 89 -17.93 7.92 7.92
N SER A 90 -19.05 8.35 7.33
CA SER A 90 -20.29 7.57 7.25
C SER A 90 -20.20 6.29 6.39
N LYS A 91 -19.19 6.20 5.54
CA LYS A 91 -18.94 5.04 4.66
C LYS A 91 -18.01 4.00 5.29
N LEU A 92 -17.43 4.31 6.45
CA LEU A 92 -16.42 3.48 7.09
C LEU A 92 -17.04 2.57 8.13
N SER A 93 -16.50 1.36 8.25
CA SER A 93 -16.81 0.44 9.35
C SER A 93 -15.63 0.42 10.32
N VAL A 94 -15.91 0.46 11.62
CA VAL A 94 -14.87 0.57 12.65
C VAL A 94 -15.01 -0.55 13.67
N VAL A 95 -13.89 -1.24 13.88
CA VAL A 95 -13.75 -2.31 14.87
C VAL A 95 -12.70 -1.89 15.90
N GLU A 96 -13.07 -1.88 17.17
CA GLU A 96 -12.13 -1.70 18.27
C GLU A 96 -11.34 -3.00 18.51
N THR A 97 -10.02 -2.89 18.62
CA THR A 97 -9.13 -4.04 18.88
C THR A 97 -8.93 -4.23 20.39
N PRO A 98 -8.52 -5.44 20.85
CA PRO A 98 -8.30 -5.70 22.27
C PRO A 98 -7.30 -4.75 22.96
N LYS A 99 -6.41 -4.11 22.18
CA LYS A 99 -5.39 -3.18 22.69
C LYS A 99 -5.85 -1.71 22.67
N ASN A 100 -7.15 -1.42 22.51
CA ASN A 100 -7.69 -0.08 22.30
C ASN A 100 -7.18 0.61 21.03
N GLY A 101 -6.77 -0.14 20.03
CA GLY A 101 -6.56 0.33 18.66
C GLY A 101 -7.85 0.19 17.85
N TYR A 102 -7.79 0.50 16.56
CA TYR A 102 -8.95 0.45 15.69
C TYR A 102 -8.59 -0.10 14.32
N HIS A 103 -9.43 -0.99 13.80
CA HIS A 103 -9.46 -1.33 12.38
C HIS A 103 -10.55 -0.49 11.71
N VAL A 104 -10.20 0.27 10.69
CA VAL A 104 -11.13 1.01 9.85
C VAL A 104 -11.24 0.31 8.51
N LEU A 105 -12.39 -0.29 8.26
CA LEU A 105 -12.64 -1.15 7.11
C LEU A 105 -13.42 -0.38 6.03
N TYR A 106 -13.04 -0.58 4.79
CA TYR A 106 -13.73 -0.06 3.61
C TYR A 106 -13.37 -0.91 2.38
N ARG A 107 -14.14 -0.76 1.30
CA ARG A 107 -13.81 -1.34 0.00
C ARG A 107 -13.31 -0.26 -0.95
N CYS A 108 -12.35 -0.59 -1.81
CA CYS A 108 -11.87 0.29 -2.86
C CYS A 108 -11.34 -0.51 -4.04
N ARG A 109 -11.62 -0.08 -5.27
CA ARG A 109 -11.15 -0.76 -6.50
C ARG A 109 -9.64 -0.71 -6.68
N HIS A 110 -9.00 0.36 -6.23
CA HIS A 110 -7.57 0.57 -6.37
C HIS A 110 -6.87 0.38 -5.02
N LEU A 111 -6.45 -0.86 -4.79
CA LEU A 111 -5.77 -1.24 -3.55
C LEU A 111 -4.26 -1.22 -3.69
N GLY A 112 -3.58 -0.93 -2.57
CA GLY A 112 -2.15 -1.20 -2.41
C GLY A 112 -1.89 -2.42 -1.55
N GLY A 113 -0.61 -2.77 -1.39
CA GLY A 113 -0.16 -3.71 -0.36
C GLY A 113 -0.12 -3.04 1.02
N ASN A 114 0.39 -3.78 2.01
CA ASN A 114 0.57 -3.25 3.36
C ASN A 114 1.59 -2.10 3.39
N GLN A 115 1.21 -0.96 3.97
CA GLN A 115 2.02 0.25 4.04
C GLN A 115 2.00 0.81 5.47
N LYS A 116 3.16 1.22 5.98
CA LYS A 116 3.27 1.95 7.24
C LYS A 116 3.04 3.43 6.97
N ILE A 117 1.86 3.93 7.31
CA ILE A 117 1.45 5.32 7.04
C ILE A 117 2.02 6.27 8.09
N ALA A 118 1.92 5.92 9.37
CA ALA A 118 2.44 6.73 10.47
C ALA A 118 3.23 5.86 11.46
N MET A 119 4.36 6.39 11.91
CA MET A 119 5.26 5.77 12.87
C MET A 119 5.45 6.69 14.08
N ASP A 120 5.96 6.15 15.17
CA ASP A 120 6.45 6.96 16.30
C ASP A 120 7.71 7.75 15.94
N ALA A 121 8.12 8.66 16.80
CA ALA A 121 9.30 9.50 16.60
C ALA A 121 10.62 8.70 16.45
N SER A 122 10.67 7.48 16.98
CA SER A 122 11.82 6.59 16.83
C SER A 122 11.88 5.88 15.48
N GLY A 123 10.79 5.88 14.72
CA GLY A 123 10.61 5.12 13.47
C GLY A 123 10.56 3.61 13.65
N LYS A 124 10.40 3.11 14.88
CA LYS A 124 10.37 1.68 15.20
C LYS A 124 8.96 1.14 15.40
N LYS A 125 8.07 1.94 16.01
CA LYS A 125 6.72 1.52 16.33
C LYS A 125 5.74 2.08 15.32
N VAL A 126 4.95 1.20 14.72
CA VAL A 126 3.84 1.59 13.83
C VAL A 126 2.73 2.21 14.66
N ARG A 127 2.15 3.29 14.17
CA ARG A 127 0.95 3.96 14.73
C ARG A 127 -0.26 3.74 13.82
N ILE A 128 -0.06 3.83 12.50
CA ILE A 128 -1.09 3.55 11.49
C ILE A 128 -0.44 2.79 10.35
N GLU A 129 -1.04 1.68 9.95
CA GLU A 129 -0.65 0.96 8.75
C GLU A 129 -1.87 0.53 7.93
N THR A 130 -1.65 0.09 6.67
CA THR A 130 -2.69 -0.53 5.86
C THR A 130 -2.57 -2.04 5.86
N ARG A 131 -3.71 -2.71 5.78
CA ARG A 131 -3.83 -4.11 5.40
C ARG A 131 -4.64 -4.15 4.10
N GLY A 132 -3.95 -4.32 2.99
CA GLY A 132 -4.51 -4.43 1.65
C GLY A 132 -4.14 -5.77 1.02
N GLU A 133 -3.72 -5.75 -0.26
CA GLU A 133 -3.27 -6.96 -0.95
C GLU A 133 -2.16 -7.68 -0.18
N GLY A 134 -2.35 -8.98 0.04
CA GLY A 134 -1.39 -9.79 0.80
C GLY A 134 -1.42 -9.55 2.31
N GLY A 135 -2.43 -8.87 2.84
CA GLY A 135 -2.67 -8.66 4.26
C GLY A 135 -3.85 -9.45 4.80
N TYR A 136 -3.93 -9.58 6.11
CA TYR A 136 -5.11 -10.01 6.84
C TYR A 136 -5.22 -9.30 8.18
N ILE A 137 -6.41 -9.27 8.73
CA ILE A 137 -6.71 -8.80 10.10
C ILE A 137 -7.37 -9.92 10.89
N VAL A 138 -7.35 -9.82 12.20
CA VAL A 138 -8.25 -10.62 13.06
C VAL A 138 -9.61 -9.94 13.09
N GLY A 139 -10.66 -10.69 12.78
CA GLY A 139 -12.03 -10.20 12.64
C GLY A 139 -12.85 -10.30 13.93
N VAL A 140 -13.98 -9.59 13.89
CA VAL A 140 -15.08 -9.74 14.85
C VAL A 140 -15.57 -11.19 14.83
N GLY A 141 -16.04 -11.69 15.97
CA GLY A 141 -16.42 -13.09 16.14
C GLY A 141 -15.28 -14.00 16.60
N SER A 142 -14.03 -13.52 16.59
CA SER A 142 -12.92 -14.25 17.17
C SER A 142 -13.07 -14.43 18.68
N PRO A 143 -12.79 -15.62 19.25
CA PRO A 143 -12.89 -15.86 20.68
C PRO A 143 -11.77 -15.17 21.46
N LEU A 144 -11.95 -15.05 22.76
CA LEU A 144 -10.88 -14.65 23.67
C LEU A 144 -9.64 -15.57 23.53
N GLY A 145 -8.46 -14.97 23.65
CA GLY A 145 -7.18 -15.67 23.57
C GLY A 145 -6.52 -15.65 22.18
N VAL A 146 -7.18 -15.10 21.16
CA VAL A 146 -6.56 -14.85 19.84
C VAL A 146 -5.51 -13.74 19.90
N HIS A 147 -5.78 -12.71 20.70
CA HIS A 147 -4.89 -11.57 20.90
C HIS A 147 -4.04 -11.78 22.16
N PRO A 148 -2.80 -11.24 22.25
CA PRO A 148 -2.00 -11.30 23.48
C PRO A 148 -2.73 -10.74 24.71
N ILE A 149 -3.58 -9.74 24.53
CA ILE A 149 -4.52 -9.28 25.55
C ILE A 149 -5.73 -10.23 25.55
N SER A 150 -5.72 -11.19 26.47
CA SER A 150 -6.60 -12.38 26.43
C SER A 150 -8.02 -12.15 26.96
N ASN A 151 -8.27 -11.05 27.68
CA ASN A 151 -9.56 -10.75 28.32
C ASN A 151 -10.47 -9.86 27.48
N ARG A 152 -10.07 -9.50 26.28
CA ARG A 152 -10.83 -8.65 25.35
C ARG A 152 -10.84 -9.28 23.97
N THR A 153 -11.85 -8.94 23.17
CA THR A 153 -11.99 -9.37 21.78
C THR A 153 -12.18 -8.17 20.86
N TYR A 154 -12.33 -8.43 19.57
CA TYR A 154 -12.60 -7.43 18.54
C TYR A 154 -14.08 -7.09 18.53
N ILE A 155 -14.43 -5.83 18.62
CA ILE A 155 -15.82 -5.35 18.74
C ILE A 155 -16.09 -4.31 17.67
N GLN A 156 -17.12 -4.54 16.86
CA GLN A 156 -17.58 -3.50 15.94
C GLN A 156 -18.26 -2.39 16.74
N VAL A 157 -17.76 -1.16 16.57
CA VAL A 157 -18.23 0.02 17.30
C VAL A 157 -18.95 1.03 16.44
N MET A 158 -18.79 0.94 15.10
CA MET A 158 -19.39 1.91 14.17
C MET A 158 -19.49 1.34 12.75
N GLY A 159 -20.43 1.87 11.97
CA GLY A 159 -20.60 1.58 10.55
C GLY A 159 -21.34 0.27 10.28
N GLN A 160 -21.28 -0.17 9.02
CA GLN A 160 -21.93 -1.39 8.54
C GLN A 160 -21.16 -2.63 8.98
N ILE A 161 -21.86 -3.76 9.10
CA ILE A 161 -21.22 -5.07 9.30
C ILE A 161 -20.36 -5.42 8.08
N LEU A 162 -19.36 -6.28 8.28
CA LEU A 162 -18.35 -6.58 7.26
C LEU A 162 -18.93 -6.97 5.88
N PRO A 163 -19.98 -7.81 5.76
CA PRO A 163 -20.60 -8.13 4.46
C PRO A 163 -21.14 -6.91 3.69
N GLU A 164 -21.59 -5.88 4.40
CA GLU A 164 -22.32 -4.72 3.84
C GLU A 164 -21.43 -3.48 3.65
N ILE A 165 -20.12 -3.57 3.92
CA ILE A 165 -19.20 -2.43 3.85
C ILE A 165 -19.25 -1.76 2.48
N THR A 166 -19.43 -0.44 2.51
CA THR A 166 -19.51 0.43 1.34
C THR A 166 -18.17 0.58 0.63
N GLU A 167 -18.21 0.70 -0.69
CA GLU A 167 -17.06 1.07 -1.50
C GLU A 167 -16.84 2.59 -1.41
N ILE A 168 -15.59 3.00 -1.19
CA ILE A 168 -15.13 4.39 -1.31
C ILE A 168 -14.39 4.57 -2.63
N ASP A 169 -14.42 5.79 -3.17
CA ASP A 169 -13.68 6.09 -4.39
C ASP A 169 -12.18 6.31 -4.13
N PRO A 170 -11.33 6.30 -5.17
CA PRO A 170 -9.89 6.49 -5.03
C PRO A 170 -9.48 7.84 -4.43
N ALA A 171 -10.27 8.91 -4.62
CA ALA A 171 -9.99 10.22 -4.04
C ALA A 171 -10.28 10.22 -2.54
N GLU A 172 -11.38 9.59 -2.12
CA GLU A 172 -11.71 9.37 -0.72
C GLU A 172 -10.62 8.55 -0.02
N ARG A 173 -10.18 7.43 -0.62
CA ARG A 173 -9.06 6.63 -0.12
C ARG A 173 -7.79 7.46 0.02
N LYS A 174 -7.42 8.24 -0.99
CA LYS A 174 -6.27 9.15 -0.94
C LYS A 174 -6.37 10.13 0.22
N ARG A 175 -7.57 10.67 0.46
CA ARG A 175 -7.83 11.58 1.59
C ARG A 175 -7.62 10.89 2.93
N LEU A 176 -8.12 9.65 3.12
CA LEU A 176 -7.87 8.88 4.36
C LEU A 176 -6.37 8.80 4.65
N PHE A 177 -5.56 8.49 3.65
CA PHE A 177 -4.11 8.35 3.78
C PHE A 177 -3.40 9.68 4.02
N GLN A 178 -3.80 10.74 3.33
CA GLN A 178 -3.25 12.08 3.53
C GLN A 178 -3.48 12.58 4.97
N VAL A 179 -4.67 12.33 5.53
CA VAL A 179 -4.96 12.70 6.92
C VAL A 179 -4.20 11.79 7.88
N ALA A 180 -4.14 10.47 7.62
CA ALA A 180 -3.39 9.52 8.45
C ALA A 180 -1.88 9.86 8.50
N ALA A 181 -1.29 10.27 7.38
CA ALA A 181 0.12 10.65 7.29
C ALA A 181 0.49 11.87 8.16
N ARG A 182 -0.47 12.73 8.54
CA ARG A 182 -0.23 13.87 9.45
C ARG A 182 0.13 13.43 10.87
N PHE A 183 -0.18 12.19 11.23
CA PHE A 183 0.15 11.60 12.53
C PHE A 183 1.49 10.88 12.55
N ASP A 184 2.23 10.89 11.44
CA ASP A 184 3.58 10.36 11.39
C ASP A 184 4.52 11.24 12.22
N GLN A 185 5.12 10.65 13.24
CA GLN A 185 6.05 11.34 14.14
C GLN A 185 7.51 11.06 13.80
N ARG A 186 7.76 10.25 12.79
CA ARG A 186 9.15 10.14 12.35
C ARG A 186 9.67 11.55 12.16
N ALA A 187 10.77 11.88 12.84
CA ALA A 187 11.52 13.05 12.41
C ALA A 187 11.59 12.93 10.90
N LEU A 188 10.94 13.85 10.18
CA LEU A 188 11.19 14.01 8.74
C LEU A 188 12.69 13.83 8.65
N PRO A 189 13.23 12.83 7.91
CA PRO A 189 14.66 12.57 7.87
C PRO A 189 15.23 13.98 7.81
N LYS A 190 16.03 14.39 8.87
CA LYS A 190 16.52 15.76 9.08
C LYS A 190 16.80 16.23 7.72
N THR A 191 15.84 16.90 7.16
CA THR A 191 15.65 17.01 5.74
C THR A 191 16.92 16.53 5.05
N ALA A 192 16.94 15.38 4.37
CA ALA A 192 17.80 15.47 3.21
C ALA A 192 17.43 16.86 2.78
N THR A 193 18.15 17.80 3.33
CA THR A 193 17.91 19.25 3.43
C THR A 193 17.04 19.56 2.26
N ASN A 194 16.01 20.46 2.31
CA ASN A 194 15.29 20.93 1.12
C ASN A 194 16.27 21.27 -0.04
N LYS A 195 17.37 20.63 -0.08
CA LYS A 195 18.31 20.49 -1.18
C LYS A 195 17.61 19.55 -2.12
N LYS A 196 16.80 20.16 -3.00
CA LYS A 196 16.51 19.54 -4.28
C LYS A 196 17.78 18.77 -4.66
N PRO A 197 17.67 17.49 -5.09
CA PRO A 197 18.86 16.71 -5.39
C PRO A 197 19.77 17.52 -6.30
N VAL A 198 21.05 17.48 -6.04
CA VAL A 198 22.03 18.09 -6.96
C VAL A 198 22.05 17.21 -8.20
N TYR A 199 21.52 17.72 -9.27
CA TYR A 199 21.66 17.16 -10.59
C TYR A 199 22.72 17.99 -11.32
N VAL A 200 23.75 17.34 -11.81
CA VAL A 200 24.75 17.94 -12.69
C VAL A 200 24.55 17.30 -14.04
N ASP A 201 24.03 18.05 -15.00
CA ASP A 201 23.98 17.61 -16.39
C ASP A 201 25.42 17.40 -16.87
N SER A 202 25.79 16.15 -17.12
CA SER A 202 27.16 15.80 -17.53
C SER A 202 27.40 15.94 -19.04
N GLY A 203 26.40 16.45 -19.78
CA GLY A 203 26.44 16.53 -21.24
C GLY A 203 26.60 17.94 -21.77
N GLU A 204 27.33 18.09 -22.87
CA GLU A 204 27.24 19.28 -23.72
C GLU A 204 25.78 19.50 -24.15
N SER A 205 25.28 20.72 -24.07
CA SER A 205 23.92 21.08 -24.50
C SER A 205 23.71 20.70 -25.97
N ASN A 206 22.96 19.64 -26.21
CA ASN A 206 22.64 19.16 -27.55
C ASN A 206 21.16 19.43 -27.85
N PRO A 207 20.84 20.21 -28.92
CA PRO A 207 19.47 20.59 -29.22
C PRO A 207 18.50 19.41 -29.38
N ILE A 208 18.96 18.25 -29.84
CA ILE A 208 18.14 17.03 -29.97
C ILE A 208 17.81 16.45 -28.60
N ILE A 209 18.78 16.42 -27.68
CA ILE A 209 18.58 15.93 -26.31
C ILE A 209 17.64 16.87 -25.56
N GLU A 210 17.81 18.18 -25.71
CA GLU A 210 16.91 19.15 -25.08
C GLU A 210 15.48 19.02 -25.59
N ARG A 211 15.31 18.86 -26.91
CA ARG A 211 14.01 18.62 -27.52
C ARG A 211 13.39 17.29 -27.04
N PHE A 212 14.21 16.26 -26.87
CA PHE A 212 13.77 14.97 -26.34
C PHE A 212 13.29 15.13 -24.89
N LYS A 213 14.08 15.76 -24.01
CA LYS A 213 13.72 15.99 -22.61
C LYS A 213 12.40 16.77 -22.47
N ALA A 214 12.17 17.73 -23.34
CA ALA A 214 10.95 18.55 -23.34
C ALA A 214 9.73 17.88 -23.97
N GLY A 215 9.94 16.99 -24.96
CA GLY A 215 8.86 16.45 -25.80
C GLY A 215 8.41 15.03 -25.47
N VAL A 216 8.97 14.38 -24.44
CA VAL A 216 8.57 13.03 -24.02
C VAL A 216 8.09 13.00 -22.59
N ASP A 217 7.15 12.12 -22.30
CA ASP A 217 6.70 11.87 -20.94
C ASP A 217 7.55 10.78 -20.24
N TRP A 218 7.53 10.77 -18.92
CA TRP A 218 8.22 9.73 -18.13
C TRP A 218 7.71 8.33 -18.47
N ALA A 219 6.45 8.16 -18.80
CA ALA A 219 5.90 6.88 -19.24
C ALA A 219 6.57 6.34 -20.50
N ASP A 220 7.00 7.21 -21.41
CA ASP A 220 7.69 6.83 -22.66
C ASP A 220 9.13 6.33 -22.44
N VAL A 221 9.77 6.79 -21.36
CA VAL A 221 11.18 6.49 -21.08
C VAL A 221 11.39 5.46 -19.98
N LEU A 222 10.30 5.05 -19.30
CA LEU A 222 10.29 4.06 -18.23
C LEU A 222 9.54 2.78 -18.66
N PRO A 223 10.08 1.97 -19.59
CA PRO A 223 9.39 0.81 -20.14
C PRO A 223 9.07 -0.21 -19.04
N ASN A 224 7.81 -0.64 -18.99
CA ASN A 224 7.31 -1.61 -18.01
C ASN A 224 7.34 -1.14 -16.53
N TRP A 225 7.67 0.11 -16.26
CA TRP A 225 7.43 0.71 -14.95
C TRP A 225 5.97 1.15 -14.85
N THR A 226 5.42 1.14 -13.65
CA THR A 226 4.04 1.55 -13.40
C THR A 226 3.99 2.76 -12.46
N SER A 227 3.08 3.68 -12.77
CA SER A 227 2.76 4.85 -11.94
C SER A 227 1.27 5.12 -11.99
N GLN A 228 0.70 5.61 -10.89
CA GLN A 228 -0.71 6.04 -10.83
C GLN A 228 -0.86 7.57 -10.88
N ASP A 229 0.21 8.30 -10.60
CA ASP A 229 0.20 9.76 -10.45
C ASP A 229 1.23 10.46 -11.36
N GLY A 230 1.98 9.70 -12.17
CA GLY A 230 3.07 10.23 -13.00
C GLY A 230 4.31 10.67 -12.23
N ILE A 231 4.25 10.65 -10.90
CA ILE A 231 5.33 11.11 -10.00
C ILE A 231 6.04 9.93 -9.35
N HIS A 232 5.29 8.98 -8.80
CA HIS A 232 5.83 7.82 -8.08
C HIS A 232 5.82 6.58 -8.96
N TRP A 233 6.99 5.99 -9.17
CA TRP A 233 7.17 4.90 -10.11
C TRP A 233 7.60 3.60 -9.41
N THR A 234 6.98 2.50 -9.81
CA THR A 234 7.28 1.14 -9.36
C THR A 234 7.98 0.38 -10.49
N ARG A 235 9.15 -0.18 -10.21
CA ARG A 235 9.96 -0.92 -11.18
C ARG A 235 9.30 -2.21 -11.67
N PRO A 236 9.67 -2.72 -12.86
CA PRO A 236 9.24 -4.04 -13.33
C PRO A 236 9.54 -5.15 -12.32
N GLY A 237 8.62 -6.12 -12.22
CA GLY A 237 8.73 -7.25 -11.30
C GLY A 237 8.51 -6.94 -9.81
N LYS A 238 8.23 -5.68 -9.46
CA LYS A 238 7.79 -5.30 -8.12
C LYS A 238 6.28 -5.05 -8.14
N ARG A 239 5.58 -5.72 -7.26
CA ARG A 239 4.11 -5.68 -7.23
C ARG A 239 3.56 -4.41 -6.58
N PHE A 240 4.28 -3.87 -5.56
CA PHE A 240 3.85 -2.72 -4.77
C PHE A 240 5.02 -1.87 -4.28
N GLY A 241 4.76 -0.58 -4.05
CA GLY A 241 5.67 0.38 -3.44
C GLY A 241 6.57 1.09 -4.45
N ILE A 242 7.04 2.26 -4.06
CA ILE A 242 7.79 3.20 -4.89
C ILE A 242 9.22 2.71 -5.07
N SER A 243 9.76 2.84 -6.28
CA SER A 243 11.15 2.52 -6.62
C SER A 243 11.94 3.75 -7.06
N ALA A 244 11.23 4.75 -7.61
CA ALA A 244 11.77 6.04 -8.00
C ALA A 244 10.66 7.10 -7.95
N SER A 245 11.04 8.37 -7.86
CA SER A 245 10.10 9.50 -7.97
C SER A 245 10.65 10.58 -8.89
N VAL A 246 9.75 11.19 -9.65
CA VAL A 246 10.03 12.40 -10.40
C VAL A 246 10.05 13.58 -9.43
N VAL A 247 11.13 14.32 -9.41
CA VAL A 247 11.37 15.46 -8.52
C VAL A 247 12.04 16.60 -9.27
N GLU A 248 11.92 17.81 -8.76
CA GLU A 248 12.65 18.96 -9.29
C GLU A 248 14.03 19.07 -8.63
N ALA A 249 15.10 19.09 -9.41
CA ALA A 249 16.49 19.30 -8.95
C ALA A 249 16.74 20.76 -8.54
N GLN A 250 17.93 21.04 -7.99
CA GLN A 250 18.29 22.39 -7.51
C GLN A 250 18.31 23.45 -8.61
N ASP A 251 18.64 23.05 -9.83
CA ASP A 251 18.69 23.89 -11.02
C ASP A 251 17.32 24.07 -11.71
N GLY A 252 16.25 23.47 -11.13
CA GLY A 252 14.89 23.47 -11.68
C GLY A 252 14.62 22.36 -12.69
N THR A 253 15.59 21.50 -12.99
CA THR A 253 15.42 20.37 -13.91
C THR A 253 14.54 19.28 -13.28
N GLU A 254 13.55 18.80 -14.04
CA GLU A 254 12.76 17.62 -13.65
C GLU A 254 13.59 16.35 -13.86
N VAL A 255 13.80 15.57 -12.80
CA VAL A 255 14.63 14.36 -12.79
C VAL A 255 13.93 13.20 -12.08
N LEU A 256 14.29 11.98 -12.46
CA LEU A 256 13.91 10.74 -11.77
C LEU A 256 14.93 10.43 -10.69
N TYR A 257 14.55 10.54 -9.42
CA TYR A 257 15.36 10.09 -8.30
C TYR A 257 15.05 8.64 -7.96
N VAL A 258 16.06 7.77 -7.99
CA VAL A 258 15.93 6.33 -7.81
C VAL A 258 16.35 5.91 -6.40
N PHE A 259 15.45 5.24 -5.65
CA PHE A 259 15.77 4.70 -4.32
C PHE A 259 15.97 3.18 -4.33
N SER A 260 15.50 2.49 -5.35
CA SER A 260 15.56 1.03 -5.42
C SER A 260 16.94 0.54 -5.81
N THR A 261 17.49 -0.42 -5.06
CA THR A 261 18.75 -1.10 -5.38
C THR A 261 18.58 -2.25 -6.39
N SER A 262 17.34 -2.55 -6.79
CA SER A 262 17.01 -3.69 -7.67
C SER A 262 16.50 -3.22 -9.03
N THR A 263 17.18 -2.23 -9.63
CA THR A 263 16.90 -1.71 -10.97
C THR A 263 18.18 -1.69 -11.79
N GLN A 264 18.06 -1.47 -13.10
CA GLN A 264 19.20 -1.18 -13.98
C GLN A 264 19.76 0.23 -13.75
N LEU A 265 18.97 1.10 -13.10
CA LEU A 265 19.40 2.44 -12.72
C LEU A 265 20.11 2.39 -11.36
N LYS A 266 21.14 3.21 -11.19
CA LYS A 266 21.87 3.32 -9.93
C LYS A 266 20.97 3.94 -8.87
N ASN A 267 20.93 3.33 -7.66
CA ASN A 267 20.19 3.87 -6.54
C ASN A 267 20.82 5.17 -6.00
N GLU A 268 20.03 5.99 -5.32
CA GLU A 268 20.43 7.31 -4.78
C GLU A 268 21.02 8.23 -5.86
N HIS A 269 20.50 8.13 -7.09
CA HIS A 269 20.96 8.88 -8.25
C HIS A 269 19.79 9.52 -9.01
N CYS A 270 20.06 10.67 -9.63
CA CYS A 270 19.13 11.41 -10.46
C CYS A 270 19.42 11.15 -11.93
N TYR A 271 18.38 11.01 -12.72
CA TYR A 271 18.42 10.84 -14.16
C TYR A 271 17.48 11.85 -14.83
N ASN A 272 17.95 12.57 -15.86
CA ASN A 272 17.04 13.24 -16.78
C ASN A 272 16.37 12.20 -17.70
N LYS A 273 15.35 12.63 -18.48
CA LYS A 273 14.60 11.73 -19.34
C LYS A 273 15.50 11.01 -20.37
N PHE A 274 16.48 11.69 -20.95
CA PHE A 274 17.40 11.08 -21.93
C PHE A 274 18.35 10.08 -21.26
N GLU A 275 18.88 10.37 -20.09
CA GLU A 275 19.74 9.45 -19.35
C GLU A 275 18.98 8.19 -18.91
N ALA A 276 17.75 8.33 -18.42
CA ALA A 276 16.89 7.19 -18.09
C ALA A 276 16.60 6.34 -19.33
N PHE A 277 16.22 6.97 -20.45
CA PHE A 277 15.99 6.32 -21.73
C PHE A 277 17.23 5.56 -22.22
N LYS A 278 18.39 6.21 -22.19
CA LYS A 278 19.67 5.58 -22.55
C LYS A 278 19.94 4.33 -21.72
N GLN A 279 19.77 4.38 -20.42
CA GLN A 279 20.05 3.23 -19.55
C GLN A 279 19.03 2.09 -19.71
N LEU A 280 17.75 2.42 -19.74
CA LEU A 280 16.69 1.41 -19.69
C LEU A 280 16.35 0.81 -21.06
N VAL A 281 16.47 1.59 -22.12
CA VAL A 281 16.08 1.17 -23.48
C VAL A 281 17.28 0.77 -24.33
N HIS A 282 18.43 1.42 -24.11
CA HIS A 282 19.63 1.23 -24.93
C HIS A 282 20.82 0.65 -24.15
N GLY A 283 20.60 0.13 -22.93
CA GLY A 283 21.65 -0.51 -22.14
C GLY A 283 22.87 0.38 -21.84
N GLY A 284 22.69 1.70 -21.84
CA GLY A 284 23.73 2.68 -21.62
C GLY A 284 24.46 3.15 -22.90
N ASP A 285 24.12 2.61 -24.07
CA ASP A 285 24.75 3.01 -25.33
C ASP A 285 24.24 4.40 -25.81
N ASN A 286 25.16 5.38 -25.75
CA ASN A 286 24.85 6.75 -26.11
C ASN A 286 24.53 6.94 -27.59
N ARG A 287 25.19 6.18 -28.48
CA ARG A 287 25.02 6.31 -29.92
C ARG A 287 23.65 5.86 -30.38
N THR A 288 23.21 4.69 -29.93
CA THR A 288 21.88 4.17 -30.26
C THR A 288 20.77 4.96 -29.62
N ALA A 289 20.94 5.42 -28.38
CA ALA A 289 19.97 6.29 -27.71
C ALA A 289 19.81 7.62 -28.43
N PHE A 290 20.92 8.25 -28.85
CA PHE A 290 20.90 9.51 -29.58
C PHE A 290 20.24 9.36 -30.97
N ALA A 291 20.57 8.29 -31.70
CA ALA A 291 19.95 8.00 -32.99
C ALA A 291 18.42 7.81 -32.87
N ALA A 292 17.98 7.08 -31.85
CA ALA A 292 16.56 6.88 -31.57
C ALA A 292 15.84 8.19 -31.15
N ALA A 293 16.48 9.01 -30.30
CA ALA A 293 15.95 10.32 -29.91
C ALA A 293 15.82 11.25 -31.13
N LYS A 294 16.81 11.27 -32.02
CA LYS A 294 16.79 12.06 -33.27
C LYS A 294 15.64 11.63 -34.18
N ALA A 295 15.51 10.33 -34.44
CA ALA A 295 14.49 9.78 -35.33
C ALA A 295 13.05 10.10 -34.87
N ARG A 296 12.82 10.26 -33.56
CA ARG A 296 11.50 10.58 -32.99
C ARG A 296 10.99 11.99 -33.35
N PHE A 297 11.87 12.90 -33.76
CA PHE A 297 11.54 14.30 -34.07
C PHE A 297 11.86 14.72 -35.51
N GLU A 298 12.40 13.82 -36.32
CA GLU A 298 12.68 14.06 -37.74
C GLU A 298 11.66 13.35 -38.66
N ALA A 299 10.69 12.62 -38.07
CA ALA A 299 9.55 12.02 -38.77
C ALA A 299 8.33 12.97 -38.64
#